data_6402dfe9f40d3d6091b2e84c489862f3
#
_entry.id   6402dfe9f40d3d6091b2e84c489862f3
#
_cell.length_a   1.000
_cell.length_b   1.000
_cell.length_c   1.000
_cell.angle_alpha   90.00
_cell.angle_beta   90.00
_cell.angle_gamma   90.00
#
_symmetry.space_group_name_H-M   'P 1'
#
loop_
_entity.id
_entity.type
_entity.pdbx_description
1 polymer ?
#
loop_
_entity_poly.entity_id
_entity_poly.type
_entity_poly.pdbx_seq_one_letter_code
_entity_poly.pdbx_strand_id
1 'polypeptide(L)'
;MTETKFGIILTLENNTNPFELLGNCRSCRENWMNRGHEKTRLCLEHENKITFYLLFHCSLTSRIGGFIMQVMHPICCGIDVHQKSIVCCILDGPLTSNEPKKYQTTFGTTTKELKAALDWILEHQVTHVFFESTGQYWIPLFNIFSDSDLELVLANPQHIKNVPGRKTDVKDAEWIAQLGRCGLINQSYIPSQEVLQLRYLTRYRLSVKQRLTQIKNHIHVILQRGNIKITSYLSDIFSKTGQALLTLFIDGEVINEDNVESCIHGRIKASTKQLIEAMEGKLSTVDRFLIKECMEEYKLQKKISDELNKEINEYILEHFPEEYQLLLTIPGISDNCCATILAEIGPNVDAFKTDKKLASWAGMCPGSNESAGVKKSSHTTQGNKYLKQALVMSVLSVQRAKEETFSLFYQRISSRGSKMKAIIACGHKMLRIIYKILQSHQPYNSQKALGLRQQTNALSLTI
;
A
#
# COMPACT_ATOMS: atom_id res chain seq x y z
N MET A 1 25.86 -0.34 -1.87
CA MET A 1 26.24 -1.51 -1.06
C MET A 1 25.72 -1.27 0.36
N THR A 2 24.62 -1.88 0.70
CA THR A 2 24.01 -1.80 2.05
C THR A 2 24.39 -3.06 2.80
N GLU A 3 25.27 -2.91 3.80
CA GLU A 3 25.63 -3.98 4.70
C GLU A 3 24.46 -4.32 5.63
N THR A 4 23.94 -5.52 5.52
CA THR A 4 22.91 -6.06 6.42
C THR A 4 23.59 -6.76 7.58
N LYS A 5 23.38 -6.28 8.81
CA LYS A 5 23.93 -6.91 10.03
C LYS A 5 22.92 -7.96 10.53
N PHE A 6 23.34 -9.20 10.58
CA PHE A 6 22.62 -10.27 11.28
C PHE A 6 23.24 -10.49 12.66
N GLY A 7 22.40 -10.54 13.69
CA GLY A 7 22.83 -10.88 15.05
C GLY A 7 22.34 -12.29 15.43
N ILE A 8 23.24 -13.12 15.90
CA ILE A 8 22.91 -14.42 16.49
C ILE A 8 22.98 -14.27 18.01
N ILE A 9 21.91 -14.66 18.69
CA ILE A 9 21.87 -14.68 20.16
C ILE A 9 22.21 -16.12 20.59
N LEU A 10 23.32 -16.28 21.30
CA LEU A 10 23.69 -17.55 21.94
C LEU A 10 23.62 -17.36 23.44
N THR A 11 22.83 -18.19 24.11
CA THR A 11 22.73 -18.24 25.57
C THR A 11 23.60 -19.41 26.05
N LEU A 12 24.61 -19.13 26.88
CA LEU A 12 25.49 -20.15 27.44
C LEU A 12 25.23 -20.31 28.94
N GLU A 13 25.12 -21.54 29.41
CA GLU A 13 25.17 -21.84 30.84
C GLU A 13 26.64 -21.88 31.33
N ASN A 14 26.86 -21.44 32.56
CA ASN A 14 28.18 -21.32 33.16
C ASN A 14 28.97 -22.65 33.05
N ASN A 15 30.06 -22.66 32.27
CA ASN A 15 31.16 -23.59 32.15
C ASN A 15 31.52 -24.09 30.73
N THR A 16 31.02 -23.48 29.66
CA THR A 16 31.42 -23.83 28.28
C THR A 16 32.51 -22.90 27.75
N ASN A 17 33.58 -23.50 27.22
CA ASN A 17 34.68 -22.76 26.63
C ASN A 17 34.26 -22.15 25.28
N PRO A 18 34.38 -20.82 25.09
CA PRO A 18 33.95 -20.14 23.86
C PRO A 18 34.63 -20.66 22.58
N PHE A 19 35.81 -21.28 22.73
CA PHE A 19 36.61 -21.83 21.61
C PHE A 19 36.03 -23.12 21.01
N GLU A 20 35.26 -23.90 21.77
CA GLU A 20 34.63 -25.12 21.26
C GLU A 20 33.43 -24.83 20.35
N LEU A 21 32.80 -23.67 20.50
CA LEU A 21 31.61 -23.24 19.72
C LEU A 21 31.97 -22.68 18.34
N LEU A 22 33.24 -22.25 18.12
CA LEU A 22 33.69 -21.73 16.84
C LEU A 22 33.99 -22.79 15.78
N GLY A 23 33.85 -24.07 16.13
CA GLY A 23 34.07 -25.18 15.22
C GLY A 23 35.46 -25.13 14.51
N ASN A 24 35.65 -25.89 13.46
CA ASN A 24 36.87 -25.92 12.67
C ASN A 24 37.00 -24.82 11.60
N CYS A 25 36.30 -23.71 11.74
CA CYS A 25 36.41 -22.60 10.78
C CYS A 25 37.69 -21.78 11.02
N ARG A 26 38.70 -22.03 10.21
CA ARG A 26 40.01 -21.37 10.25
C ARG A 26 39.93 -19.86 10.08
N SER A 27 39.03 -19.38 9.21
CA SER A 27 38.80 -17.95 8.95
C SER A 27 38.19 -17.21 10.15
N CYS A 28 37.33 -17.87 10.93
CA CYS A 28 36.75 -17.28 12.14
C CYS A 28 37.74 -17.18 13.28
N ARG A 29 38.65 -18.15 13.43
CA ARG A 29 39.73 -18.12 14.42
C ARG A 29 40.78 -17.05 14.11
N GLU A 30 41.22 -16.92 12.85
CA GLU A 30 42.21 -15.94 12.41
C GLU A 30 41.71 -14.50 12.52
N ASN A 31 40.42 -14.26 12.23
CA ASN A 31 39.84 -12.94 12.40
C ASN A 31 39.61 -12.53 13.86
N TRP A 32 39.42 -13.50 14.75
CA TRP A 32 39.31 -13.23 16.18
C TRP A 32 40.65 -12.88 16.82
N MET A 33 41.71 -13.54 16.40
CA MET A 33 43.06 -13.26 16.90
C MET A 33 43.67 -11.96 16.36
N ASN A 34 43.30 -11.55 15.13
CA ASN A 34 43.94 -10.38 14.47
C ASN A 34 43.26 -9.04 14.69
N ARG A 35 42.06 -8.98 15.27
CA ARG A 35 41.34 -7.75 15.48
C ARG A 35 40.91 -7.53 16.94
N GLY A 36 41.88 -7.51 17.85
CA GLY A 36 41.76 -7.15 19.27
C GLY A 36 40.39 -6.72 19.80
N HIS A 37 40.12 -7.01 21.01
CA HIS A 37 38.95 -6.91 21.89
C HIS A 37 37.93 -5.73 21.74
N GLU A 38 37.98 -4.89 20.72
CA GLU A 38 37.25 -3.61 20.68
C GLU A 38 35.79 -3.67 20.18
N LYS A 39 35.25 -4.82 19.80
CA LYS A 39 33.86 -4.93 19.28
C LYS A 39 32.99 -5.99 19.92
N THR A 40 33.34 -6.47 21.09
CA THR A 40 32.46 -7.33 21.89
C THR A 40 31.72 -6.47 22.91
N ARG A 41 30.47 -6.12 22.68
CA ARG A 41 29.63 -5.49 23.71
C ARG A 41 29.03 -6.58 24.58
N LEU A 42 29.49 -6.68 25.81
CA LEU A 42 28.80 -7.39 26.89
C LEU A 42 27.53 -6.61 27.24
N CYS A 43 26.39 -7.21 27.15
CA CYS A 43 25.15 -6.69 27.70
C CYS A 43 24.68 -7.60 28.83
N LEU A 44 24.86 -7.10 30.06
CA LEU A 44 24.15 -7.34 31.32
C LEU A 44 23.87 -8.77 31.76
N GLU A 45 24.40 -9.06 32.93
CA GLU A 45 24.03 -10.20 33.79
C GLU A 45 22.58 -10.06 34.25
N HIS A 46 21.77 -11.04 33.95
CA HIS A 46 20.55 -11.32 34.68
C HIS A 46 20.47 -12.84 34.90
N GLU A 47 20.44 -13.22 36.17
CA GLU A 47 20.18 -14.58 36.64
C GLU A 47 21.14 -15.67 36.10
N ASN A 48 22.44 -15.56 36.37
CA ASN A 48 23.44 -16.61 36.06
C ASN A 48 23.55 -17.07 34.60
N LYS A 49 23.12 -16.25 33.63
CA LYS A 49 23.27 -16.49 32.19
C LYS A 49 24.00 -15.33 31.53
N ILE A 50 25.09 -15.63 30.80
CA ILE A 50 25.85 -14.62 30.02
C ILE A 50 25.37 -14.70 28.58
N THR A 51 24.78 -13.60 28.07
CA THR A 51 24.35 -13.49 26.66
C THR A 51 25.39 -12.74 25.86
N PHE A 52 25.99 -13.41 24.87
CA PHE A 52 26.97 -12.80 23.94
C PHE A 52 26.28 -12.41 22.64
N TYR A 53 26.46 -11.16 22.21
CA TYR A 53 26.15 -10.72 20.86
C TYR A 53 27.40 -10.79 19.98
N LEU A 54 27.47 -11.77 19.10
CA LEU A 54 28.49 -11.85 18.06
C LEU A 54 27.98 -11.18 16.78
N LEU A 55 28.52 -10.01 16.45
CA LEU A 55 28.27 -9.35 15.18
C LEU A 55 29.33 -9.83 14.16
N PHE A 56 28.92 -10.72 13.27
CA PHE A 56 29.76 -11.13 12.15
C PHE A 56 29.62 -10.16 10.98
N HIS A 57 30.73 -9.59 10.57
CA HIS A 57 30.90 -8.90 9.30
C HIS A 57 31.40 -9.95 8.28
N CYS A 58 30.51 -10.50 7.48
CA CYS A 58 30.90 -11.40 6.41
C CYS A 58 30.85 -10.63 5.09
N SER A 59 32.01 -10.35 4.51
CA SER A 59 32.13 -9.93 3.12
C SER A 59 31.88 -11.16 2.24
N LEU A 60 30.70 -11.19 1.62
CA LEU A 60 30.29 -12.25 0.69
C LEU A 60 31.03 -12.08 -0.65
N THR A 61 32.19 -12.71 -0.75
CA THR A 61 32.73 -13.14 -2.04
C THR A 61 32.67 -14.66 -2.09
N SER A 62 31.85 -15.19 -2.97
CA SER A 62 31.85 -16.53 -3.55
C SER A 62 31.89 -17.74 -2.60
N ARG A 63 30.83 -18.47 -2.65
CA ARG A 63 30.46 -19.78 -2.11
C ARG A 63 29.57 -19.69 -0.89
N ILE A 64 28.29 -19.96 -1.12
CA ILE A 64 27.32 -20.38 -0.08
C ILE A 64 27.83 -21.75 0.42
N GLY A 65 28.81 -21.72 1.35
CA GLY A 65 29.31 -22.87 2.07
C GLY A 65 28.71 -22.85 3.47
N GLY A 66 27.74 -23.69 3.74
CA GLY A 66 27.51 -24.21 5.09
C GLY A 66 26.66 -23.39 6.09
N PHE A 67 25.84 -22.44 5.69
CA PHE A 67 24.73 -22.02 6.58
C PHE A 67 23.59 -23.02 6.43
N ILE A 68 23.37 -23.84 7.42
CA ILE A 68 22.18 -24.69 7.54
C ILE A 68 21.01 -23.73 7.79
N MET A 69 20.34 -23.30 6.72
CA MET A 69 19.04 -22.62 6.87
C MET A 69 18.05 -23.65 7.44
N GLN A 70 17.41 -23.31 8.54
CA GLN A 70 16.43 -24.19 9.14
C GLN A 70 15.27 -24.35 8.14
N VAL A 71 15.10 -25.56 7.64
CA VAL A 71 13.98 -25.92 6.75
C VAL A 71 12.71 -26.00 7.60
N MET A 72 11.65 -25.32 7.18
CA MET A 72 10.37 -25.30 7.88
C MET A 72 9.32 -26.21 7.24
N HIS A 73 9.39 -26.38 5.91
CA HIS A 73 8.42 -27.18 5.16
C HIS A 73 9.14 -28.33 4.43
N PRO A 74 8.82 -29.62 4.73
CA PRO A 74 9.47 -30.75 4.07
C PRO A 74 9.10 -30.82 2.59
N ILE A 75 7.83 -30.59 2.26
CA ILE A 75 7.32 -30.57 0.89
C ILE A 75 6.58 -29.26 0.65
N CYS A 76 7.01 -28.51 -0.35
CA CYS A 76 6.37 -27.25 -0.72
C CYS A 76 6.49 -26.97 -2.23
N CYS A 77 5.63 -26.11 -2.74
CA CYS A 77 5.64 -25.68 -4.14
C CYS A 77 5.85 -24.17 -4.25
N GLY A 78 6.78 -23.76 -5.13
CA GLY A 78 6.91 -22.37 -5.57
C GLY A 78 6.33 -22.23 -6.97
N ILE A 79 5.55 -21.19 -7.20
CA ILE A 79 4.91 -20.93 -8.50
C ILE A 79 5.32 -19.54 -8.99
N ASP A 80 5.91 -19.50 -10.17
CA ASP A 80 6.12 -18.29 -10.94
C ASP A 80 4.95 -18.10 -11.92
N VAL A 81 4.25 -16.96 -11.78
CA VAL A 81 2.97 -16.73 -12.45
C VAL A 81 3.13 -15.69 -13.57
N HIS A 82 2.85 -16.11 -14.79
CA HIS A 82 2.79 -15.26 -15.97
C HIS A 82 1.38 -15.22 -16.59
N GLN A 83 1.19 -14.34 -17.56
CA GLN A 83 -0.10 -14.18 -18.25
C GLN A 83 -0.57 -15.47 -18.97
N LYS A 84 0.34 -16.20 -19.61
CA LYS A 84 0.00 -17.36 -20.47
C LYS A 84 0.37 -18.70 -19.86
N SER A 85 1.21 -18.72 -18.83
CA SER A 85 1.72 -19.93 -18.20
C SER A 85 2.07 -19.70 -16.75
N ILE A 86 2.06 -20.78 -15.99
CA ILE A 86 2.62 -20.86 -14.65
C ILE A 86 3.73 -21.92 -14.64
N VAL A 87 4.80 -21.64 -13.94
CA VAL A 87 5.87 -22.61 -13.71
C VAL A 87 5.80 -23.04 -12.26
N CYS A 88 5.55 -24.33 -12.04
CA CYS A 88 5.48 -24.94 -10.72
C CYS A 88 6.79 -25.67 -10.41
N CYS A 89 7.35 -25.44 -9.24
CA CYS A 89 8.54 -26.13 -8.73
C CYS A 89 8.27 -26.69 -7.35
N ILE A 90 8.22 -28.02 -7.22
CA ILE A 90 8.07 -28.72 -5.94
C ILE A 90 9.45 -29.09 -5.43
N LEU A 91 9.69 -28.79 -4.15
CA LEU A 91 10.84 -29.22 -3.39
C LEU A 91 10.39 -30.22 -2.32
N ASP A 92 10.88 -31.45 -2.42
CA ASP A 92 10.55 -32.55 -1.52
C ASP A 92 11.83 -33.09 -0.85
N GLY A 93 11.88 -33.05 0.47
CA GLY A 93 12.99 -33.58 1.23
C GLY A 93 12.88 -33.31 2.73
N PRO A 94 13.58 -34.10 3.55
CA PRO A 94 13.50 -33.99 5.00
C PRO A 94 13.96 -32.61 5.49
N LEU A 95 13.51 -32.22 6.68
CA LEU A 95 13.86 -30.93 7.32
C LEU A 95 15.36 -30.79 7.59
N THR A 96 16.09 -31.90 7.63
CA THR A 96 17.53 -31.97 7.87
C THR A 96 18.38 -31.82 6.62
N SER A 97 17.77 -31.85 5.42
CA SER A 97 18.50 -31.79 4.14
C SER A 97 18.31 -30.48 3.42
N ASN A 98 19.41 -29.88 2.96
CA ASN A 98 19.42 -28.72 2.09
C ASN A 98 19.34 -29.07 0.59
N GLU A 99 19.34 -30.37 0.26
CA GLU A 99 19.26 -30.88 -1.11
C GLU A 99 17.96 -31.69 -1.30
N PRO A 100 16.80 -31.01 -1.45
CA PRO A 100 15.53 -31.68 -1.70
C PRO A 100 15.49 -32.24 -3.13
N LYS A 101 14.69 -33.29 -3.34
CA LYS A 101 14.27 -33.68 -4.71
C LYS A 101 13.48 -32.55 -5.33
N LYS A 102 13.72 -32.31 -6.61
CA LYS A 102 13.06 -31.25 -7.36
C LYS A 102 12.21 -31.83 -8.46
N TYR A 103 10.94 -31.42 -8.48
CA TYR A 103 10.00 -31.67 -9.57
C TYR A 103 9.57 -30.33 -10.15
N GLN A 104 9.64 -30.17 -11.46
CA GLN A 104 9.29 -28.91 -12.13
C GLN A 104 8.50 -29.17 -13.39
N THR A 105 7.39 -28.43 -13.54
CA THR A 105 6.56 -28.51 -14.74
C THR A 105 5.94 -27.14 -15.03
N THR A 106 5.39 -27.00 -16.24
CA THR A 106 4.75 -25.76 -16.71
C THR A 106 3.34 -26.09 -17.15
N PHE A 107 2.38 -25.29 -16.71
CA PHE A 107 0.98 -25.36 -17.11
C PHE A 107 0.57 -24.05 -17.77
N GLY A 108 -0.48 -24.07 -18.57
CA GLY A 108 -1.14 -22.85 -19.03
C GLY A 108 -2.00 -22.21 -17.93
N THR A 109 -2.65 -21.10 -18.27
CA THR A 109 -3.48 -20.31 -17.34
C THR A 109 -4.98 -20.47 -17.60
N THR A 110 -5.39 -21.41 -18.44
CA THR A 110 -6.81 -21.75 -18.58
C THR A 110 -7.31 -22.47 -17.32
N THR A 111 -8.59 -22.35 -17.02
CA THR A 111 -9.19 -23.02 -15.85
C THR A 111 -8.90 -24.52 -15.82
N LYS A 112 -8.93 -25.17 -16.99
CA LYS A 112 -8.61 -26.61 -17.11
C LYS A 112 -7.17 -26.90 -16.70
N GLU A 113 -6.22 -26.10 -17.17
CA GLU A 113 -4.79 -26.31 -16.90
C GLU A 113 -4.41 -25.91 -15.47
N LEU A 114 -5.07 -24.88 -14.91
CA LEU A 114 -4.88 -24.53 -13.50
C LEU A 114 -5.41 -25.63 -12.58
N LYS A 115 -6.53 -26.30 -12.93
CA LYS A 115 -7.01 -27.48 -12.19
C LYS A 115 -6.03 -28.65 -12.33
N ALA A 116 -5.50 -28.90 -13.52
CA ALA A 116 -4.46 -29.93 -13.71
C ALA A 116 -3.19 -29.63 -12.93
N ALA A 117 -2.82 -28.36 -12.77
CA ALA A 117 -1.71 -27.94 -11.91
C ALA A 117 -2.01 -28.20 -10.42
N LEU A 118 -3.25 -27.95 -9.98
CA LEU A 118 -3.69 -28.26 -8.61
C LEU A 118 -3.63 -29.77 -8.36
N ASP A 119 -4.18 -30.59 -9.25
CA ASP A 119 -4.15 -32.05 -9.14
C ASP A 119 -2.71 -32.56 -9.04
N TRP A 120 -1.81 -32.07 -9.90
CA TRP A 120 -0.40 -32.43 -9.88
C TRP A 120 0.29 -32.04 -8.56
N ILE A 121 -0.03 -30.88 -7.98
CA ILE A 121 0.50 -30.44 -6.69
C ILE A 121 0.00 -31.33 -5.55
N LEU A 122 -1.28 -31.69 -5.57
CA LEU A 122 -1.90 -32.58 -4.55
C LEU A 122 -1.35 -34.03 -4.63
N GLU A 123 -1.11 -34.56 -5.83
CA GLU A 123 -0.47 -35.87 -6.04
C GLU A 123 0.91 -35.95 -5.37
N HIS A 124 1.64 -34.85 -5.30
CA HIS A 124 2.94 -34.76 -4.64
C HIS A 124 2.84 -34.46 -3.15
N GLN A 125 1.65 -34.50 -2.55
CA GLN A 125 1.41 -34.28 -1.12
C GLN A 125 1.94 -32.91 -0.61
N VAL A 126 1.93 -31.90 -1.47
CA VAL A 126 2.31 -30.53 -1.10
C VAL A 126 1.33 -29.99 -0.08
N THR A 127 1.83 -29.31 0.95
CA THR A 127 1.01 -28.64 1.97
C THR A 127 0.99 -27.13 1.82
N HIS A 128 2.07 -26.54 1.33
CA HIS A 128 2.25 -25.07 1.21
C HIS A 128 2.59 -24.70 -0.21
N VAL A 129 1.89 -23.72 -0.74
CA VAL A 129 2.12 -23.17 -2.10
C VAL A 129 2.47 -21.70 -1.99
N PHE A 130 3.65 -21.35 -2.52
CA PHE A 130 4.18 -19.99 -2.51
C PHE A 130 4.15 -19.42 -3.92
N PHE A 131 3.60 -18.22 -4.10
CA PHE A 131 3.55 -17.55 -5.40
C PHE A 131 3.69 -16.04 -5.28
N GLU A 132 4.17 -15.40 -6.34
CA GLU A 132 4.43 -13.96 -6.35
C GLU A 132 3.20 -13.16 -6.79
N SER A 133 2.95 -12.00 -6.15
CA SER A 133 1.83 -11.09 -6.47
C SER A 133 2.12 -10.23 -7.71
N THR A 134 2.48 -10.86 -8.84
CA THR A 134 2.75 -10.13 -10.09
C THR A 134 1.45 -9.73 -10.77
N GLY A 135 1.15 -8.42 -10.76
CA GLY A 135 -0.06 -7.85 -11.37
C GLY A 135 -1.35 -8.44 -10.82
N GLN A 136 -2.19 -8.97 -11.72
CA GLN A 136 -3.46 -9.65 -11.39
C GLN A 136 -3.45 -11.13 -11.79
N TYR A 137 -2.35 -11.63 -12.33
CA TYR A 137 -2.28 -12.99 -12.90
C TYR A 137 -2.38 -14.09 -11.85
N TRP A 138 -2.04 -13.79 -10.59
CA TRP A 138 -2.15 -14.72 -9.47
C TRP A 138 -3.61 -14.97 -9.01
N ILE A 139 -4.55 -14.06 -9.32
CA ILE A 139 -5.94 -14.13 -8.82
C ILE A 139 -6.69 -15.38 -9.34
N PRO A 140 -6.68 -15.73 -10.65
CA PRO A 140 -7.33 -16.95 -11.13
C PRO A 140 -6.76 -18.23 -10.50
N LEU A 141 -5.44 -18.28 -10.30
CA LEU A 141 -4.77 -19.38 -9.61
C LEU A 141 -5.24 -19.46 -8.15
N PHE A 142 -5.21 -18.34 -7.44
CA PHE A 142 -5.66 -18.27 -6.04
C PHE A 142 -7.11 -18.75 -5.90
N ASN A 143 -8.01 -18.26 -6.76
CA ASN A 143 -9.43 -18.63 -6.70
C ASN A 143 -9.69 -20.13 -6.94
N ILE A 144 -8.88 -20.79 -7.77
CA ILE A 144 -9.02 -22.24 -8.01
C ILE A 144 -8.38 -23.04 -6.86
N PHE A 145 -7.25 -22.57 -6.33
CA PHE A 145 -6.52 -23.32 -5.31
C PHE A 145 -7.10 -23.11 -3.90
N SER A 146 -7.81 -22.01 -3.66
CA SER A 146 -8.44 -21.70 -2.36
C SER A 146 -9.55 -22.69 -1.97
N ASP A 147 -10.07 -23.47 -2.91
CA ASP A 147 -11.07 -24.52 -2.65
C ASP A 147 -10.44 -25.82 -2.11
N SER A 148 -9.11 -25.88 -1.99
CA SER A 148 -8.35 -27.03 -1.49
C SER A 148 -7.79 -26.77 -0.08
N ASP A 149 -7.29 -27.84 0.58
CA ASP A 149 -6.64 -27.76 1.91
C ASP A 149 -5.21 -27.23 1.88
N LEU A 150 -4.76 -26.64 0.76
CA LEU A 150 -3.43 -26.08 0.61
C LEU A 150 -3.29 -24.75 1.35
N GLU A 151 -2.18 -24.57 2.06
CA GLU A 151 -1.82 -23.27 2.60
C GLU A 151 -1.21 -22.41 1.50
N LEU A 152 -1.96 -21.38 1.07
CA LEU A 152 -1.59 -20.49 -0.01
C LEU A 152 -0.88 -19.24 0.54
N VAL A 153 0.36 -19.05 0.16
CA VAL A 153 1.20 -17.93 0.62
C VAL A 153 1.54 -17.01 -0.55
N LEU A 154 0.85 -15.87 -0.60
CA LEU A 154 1.15 -14.82 -1.58
C LEU A 154 2.35 -13.99 -1.11
N ALA A 155 3.40 -13.96 -1.90
CA ALA A 155 4.64 -13.26 -1.60
C ALA A 155 4.70 -11.88 -2.26
N ASN A 156 5.34 -10.92 -1.57
CA ASN A 156 5.62 -9.62 -2.15
C ASN A 156 6.86 -9.68 -3.05
N PRO A 157 6.77 -9.28 -4.35
CA PRO A 157 7.89 -9.28 -5.29
C PRO A 157 9.14 -8.54 -4.78
N GLN A 158 8.96 -7.41 -4.12
CA GLN A 158 10.09 -6.64 -3.57
C GLN A 158 10.80 -7.39 -2.45
N HIS A 159 10.07 -8.18 -1.68
CA HIS A 159 10.65 -8.98 -0.59
C HIS A 159 11.51 -10.10 -1.15
N ILE A 160 11.00 -10.82 -2.17
CA ILE A 160 11.74 -11.88 -2.87
C ILE A 160 13.02 -11.35 -3.52
N LYS A 161 12.94 -10.19 -4.18
CA LYS A 161 14.07 -9.55 -4.86
C LYS A 161 15.17 -9.05 -3.91
N ASN A 162 14.81 -8.70 -2.69
CA ASN A 162 15.74 -8.15 -1.69
C ASN A 162 16.48 -9.22 -0.88
N VAL A 163 16.12 -10.50 -1.02
CA VAL A 163 16.86 -11.58 -0.35
C VAL A 163 18.20 -11.81 -1.08
N PRO A 164 19.35 -11.63 -0.39
CA PRO A 164 20.66 -11.84 -1.01
C PRO A 164 20.86 -13.31 -1.34
N GLY A 165 21.56 -13.59 -2.44
CA GLY A 165 21.90 -14.95 -2.85
C GLY A 165 21.22 -15.46 -4.13
N ARG A 166 20.35 -14.65 -4.76
CA ARG A 166 19.76 -15.00 -6.05
C ARG A 166 20.88 -15.13 -7.10
N LYS A 167 21.07 -16.34 -7.64
CA LYS A 167 21.89 -16.57 -8.83
C LYS A 167 21.04 -16.23 -10.05
N THR A 168 21.63 -15.59 -11.03
CA THR A 168 20.96 -15.21 -12.29
C THR A 168 20.36 -16.39 -13.06
N ASP A 169 20.84 -17.62 -12.79
CA ASP A 169 20.45 -18.84 -13.52
C ASP A 169 19.41 -19.70 -12.79
N VAL A 170 18.95 -19.29 -11.60
CA VAL A 170 17.88 -20.00 -10.87
C VAL A 170 16.54 -19.57 -11.41
N LYS A 171 15.73 -20.51 -11.85
CA LYS A 171 14.37 -20.27 -12.29
C LYS A 171 13.55 -19.68 -11.14
N ASP A 172 12.76 -18.67 -11.43
CA ASP A 172 12.05 -17.89 -10.41
C ASP A 172 11.14 -18.76 -9.51
N ALA A 173 10.47 -19.78 -10.07
CA ALA A 173 9.66 -20.74 -9.32
C ALA A 173 10.48 -21.54 -8.28
N GLU A 174 11.68 -22.00 -8.65
CA GLU A 174 12.58 -22.73 -7.74
C GLU A 174 13.05 -21.82 -6.58
N TRP A 175 13.39 -20.58 -6.90
CA TRP A 175 13.79 -19.60 -5.89
C TRP A 175 12.66 -19.30 -4.90
N ILE A 176 11.43 -19.13 -5.39
CA ILE A 176 10.24 -18.97 -4.54
C ILE A 176 10.06 -20.19 -3.64
N ALA A 177 10.18 -21.41 -4.19
CA ALA A 177 10.07 -22.64 -3.43
C ALA A 177 11.17 -22.74 -2.34
N GLN A 178 12.42 -22.40 -2.66
CA GLN A 178 13.53 -22.41 -1.70
C GLN A 178 13.32 -21.42 -0.55
N LEU A 179 12.89 -20.19 -0.86
CA LEU A 179 12.57 -19.19 0.15
C LEU A 179 11.39 -19.60 1.02
N GLY A 180 10.32 -20.16 0.41
CA GLY A 180 9.16 -20.66 1.11
C GLY A 180 9.54 -21.83 2.03
N ARG A 181 10.31 -22.80 1.53
CA ARG A 181 10.79 -23.95 2.29
C ARG A 181 11.55 -23.56 3.56
N CYS A 182 12.32 -22.47 3.50
CA CYS A 182 13.07 -21.93 4.64
C CYS A 182 12.28 -20.93 5.49
N GLY A 183 10.98 -20.71 5.26
CA GLY A 183 10.16 -19.75 6.02
C GLY A 183 10.57 -18.28 5.85
N LEU A 184 11.29 -17.95 4.77
CA LEU A 184 11.79 -16.60 4.51
C LEU A 184 10.76 -15.72 3.78
N ILE A 185 9.62 -16.28 3.37
CA ILE A 185 8.55 -15.52 2.71
C ILE A 185 7.57 -15.01 3.77
N ASN A 186 7.43 -13.69 3.85
CA ASN A 186 6.37 -13.06 4.61
C ASN A 186 5.10 -13.03 3.75
N GLN A 187 4.03 -13.59 4.28
CA GLN A 187 2.72 -13.61 3.63
C GLN A 187 2.19 -12.18 3.42
N SER A 188 1.79 -11.88 2.19
CA SER A 188 1.05 -10.67 1.86
C SER A 188 -0.40 -10.80 2.30
N TYR A 189 -1.02 -9.67 2.67
CA TYR A 189 -2.43 -9.64 3.00
C TYR A 189 -3.30 -9.97 1.76
N ILE A 190 -4.04 -11.06 1.84
CA ILE A 190 -5.05 -11.46 0.86
C ILE A 190 -6.41 -11.15 1.48
N PRO A 191 -7.17 -10.21 0.90
CA PRO A 191 -8.51 -9.89 1.38
C PRO A 191 -9.53 -10.96 0.98
N SER A 192 -10.67 -11.00 1.67
CA SER A 192 -11.81 -11.83 1.27
C SER A 192 -12.36 -11.42 -0.10
N GLN A 193 -13.19 -12.28 -0.71
CA GLN A 193 -13.78 -12.01 -2.02
C GLN A 193 -14.63 -10.74 -2.01
N GLU A 194 -15.41 -10.50 -0.96
CA GLU A 194 -16.25 -9.31 -0.82
C GLU A 194 -15.37 -8.04 -0.76
N VAL A 195 -14.28 -8.09 -0.01
CA VAL A 195 -13.31 -6.98 0.07
C VAL A 195 -12.61 -6.76 -1.28
N LEU A 196 -12.29 -7.82 -2.01
CA LEU A 196 -11.70 -7.71 -3.37
C LEU A 196 -12.66 -7.06 -4.36
N GLN A 197 -13.93 -7.45 -4.37
CA GLN A 197 -14.94 -6.86 -5.24
C GLN A 197 -15.14 -5.37 -4.92
N LEU A 198 -15.28 -5.01 -3.65
CA LEU A 198 -15.36 -3.61 -3.23
C LEU A 198 -14.11 -2.83 -3.63
N ARG A 199 -12.92 -3.46 -3.58
CA ARG A 199 -11.66 -2.86 -4.02
C ARG A 199 -11.64 -2.59 -5.52
N TYR A 200 -12.18 -3.46 -6.34
CA TYR A 200 -12.31 -3.21 -7.79
C TYR A 200 -13.21 -2.01 -8.05
N LEU A 201 -14.37 -1.94 -7.42
CA LEU A 201 -15.30 -0.82 -7.55
C LEU A 201 -14.68 0.53 -7.12
N THR A 202 -14.09 0.58 -5.94
CA THR A 202 -13.50 1.81 -5.38
C THR A 202 -12.29 2.30 -6.18
N ARG A 203 -11.44 1.39 -6.67
CA ARG A 203 -10.29 1.75 -7.51
C ARG A 203 -10.72 2.17 -8.91
N TYR A 204 -11.74 1.55 -9.49
CA TYR A 204 -12.31 1.98 -10.76
C TYR A 204 -12.96 3.36 -10.63
N ARG A 205 -13.71 3.61 -9.55
CA ARG A 205 -14.24 4.95 -9.23
C ARG A 205 -13.13 6.02 -9.17
N LEU A 206 -11.99 5.69 -8.57
CA LEU A 206 -10.85 6.62 -8.54
C LEU A 206 -10.32 6.92 -9.94
N SER A 207 -10.23 5.91 -10.81
CA SER A 207 -9.80 6.11 -12.21
C SER A 207 -10.77 6.99 -12.99
N VAL A 208 -12.08 6.82 -12.78
CA VAL A 208 -13.12 7.69 -13.37
C VAL A 208 -12.97 9.15 -12.89
N LYS A 209 -12.75 9.37 -11.59
CA LYS A 209 -12.46 10.73 -11.07
C LYS A 209 -11.22 11.36 -11.68
N GLN A 210 -10.18 10.56 -11.93
CA GLN A 210 -8.98 11.04 -12.62
C GLN A 210 -9.27 11.43 -14.06
N ARG A 211 -10.06 10.66 -14.81
CA ARG A 211 -10.49 11.00 -16.17
C ARG A 211 -11.30 12.29 -16.19
N LEU A 212 -12.27 12.46 -15.28
CA LEU A 212 -13.01 13.72 -15.14
C LEU A 212 -12.08 14.92 -14.95
N THR A 213 -11.03 14.78 -14.14
CA THR A 213 -10.03 15.83 -13.95
C THR A 213 -9.20 16.09 -15.20
N GLN A 214 -8.81 15.04 -15.93
CA GLN A 214 -8.08 15.14 -17.20
C GLN A 214 -8.91 15.89 -18.24
N ILE A 215 -10.20 15.57 -18.38
CA ILE A 215 -11.11 16.27 -19.29
C ILE A 215 -11.19 17.76 -18.95
N LYS A 216 -11.37 18.11 -17.67
CA LYS A 216 -11.37 19.51 -17.20
C LYS A 216 -10.08 20.25 -17.60
N ASN A 217 -8.94 19.60 -17.35
CA ASN A 217 -7.65 20.18 -17.70
C ASN A 217 -7.47 20.33 -19.20
N HIS A 218 -7.98 19.39 -20.01
CA HIS A 218 -7.91 19.48 -21.47
C HIS A 218 -8.71 20.67 -22.00
N ILE A 219 -9.96 20.85 -21.55
CA ILE A 219 -10.75 22.04 -21.90
C ILE A 219 -10.03 23.31 -21.44
N HIS A 220 -9.47 23.33 -20.24
CA HIS A 220 -8.70 24.48 -19.77
C HIS A 220 -7.54 24.86 -20.70
N VAL A 221 -6.78 23.86 -21.18
CA VAL A 221 -5.70 24.09 -22.14
C VAL A 221 -6.21 24.68 -23.47
N ILE A 222 -7.34 24.16 -23.98
CA ILE A 222 -7.94 24.70 -25.23
C ILE A 222 -8.35 26.17 -25.05
N LEU A 223 -9.03 26.48 -23.94
CA LEU A 223 -9.46 27.86 -23.64
C LEU A 223 -8.27 28.81 -23.48
N GLN A 224 -7.20 28.38 -22.78
CA GLN A 224 -5.99 29.18 -22.63
C GLN A 224 -5.30 29.46 -23.97
N ARG A 225 -5.28 28.48 -24.89
CA ARG A 225 -4.76 28.66 -26.26
C ARG A 225 -5.57 29.69 -27.04
N GLY A 226 -6.88 29.71 -26.86
CA GLY A 226 -7.80 30.71 -27.43
C GLY A 226 -7.79 32.07 -26.72
N ASN A 227 -6.97 32.28 -25.70
CA ASN A 227 -6.96 33.41 -24.78
C ASN A 227 -8.28 33.65 -24.05
N ILE A 228 -9.04 32.58 -23.74
CA ILE A 228 -10.28 32.64 -23.00
C ILE A 228 -10.00 32.39 -21.52
N LYS A 229 -10.39 33.31 -20.63
CA LYS A 229 -10.00 33.35 -19.22
C LYS A 229 -11.18 33.06 -18.25
N ILE A 230 -12.28 32.50 -18.73
CA ILE A 230 -13.46 32.22 -17.89
C ILE A 230 -13.14 31.38 -16.64
N THR A 231 -12.12 30.52 -16.71
CA THR A 231 -11.69 29.70 -15.57
C THR A 231 -11.08 30.52 -14.43
N SER A 232 -10.73 31.79 -14.64
CA SER A 232 -10.28 32.70 -13.58
C SER A 232 -11.46 33.26 -12.75
N TYR A 233 -12.64 33.22 -13.30
CA TYR A 233 -13.86 33.77 -12.70
C TYR A 233 -14.82 32.68 -12.20
N LEU A 234 -14.75 31.47 -12.76
CA LEU A 234 -15.57 30.33 -12.38
C LEU A 234 -14.74 29.34 -11.56
N SER A 235 -15.29 28.95 -10.41
CA SER A 235 -14.66 27.93 -9.57
C SER A 235 -14.67 26.51 -10.19
N ASP A 236 -15.68 26.25 -11.02
CA ASP A 236 -15.79 25.01 -11.81
C ASP A 236 -16.40 25.29 -13.18
N ILE A 237 -15.63 25.00 -14.23
CA ILE A 237 -16.07 25.16 -15.61
C ILE A 237 -17.21 24.22 -15.99
N PHE A 238 -17.43 23.14 -15.24
CA PHE A 238 -18.56 22.23 -15.42
C PHE A 238 -19.74 22.52 -14.47
N SER A 239 -19.74 23.69 -13.81
CA SER A 239 -20.96 24.24 -13.20
C SER A 239 -22.03 24.50 -14.27
N LYS A 240 -23.29 24.65 -13.89
CA LYS A 240 -24.37 24.97 -14.83
C LYS A 240 -24.02 26.19 -15.70
N THR A 241 -23.55 27.28 -15.09
CA THR A 241 -23.06 28.44 -15.79
C THR A 241 -21.89 28.16 -16.72
N GLY A 242 -20.87 27.43 -16.23
CA GLY A 242 -19.71 27.11 -17.04
C GLY A 242 -20.06 26.28 -18.28
N GLN A 243 -20.96 25.30 -18.14
CA GLN A 243 -21.43 24.51 -19.28
C GLN A 243 -22.22 25.36 -20.26
N ALA A 244 -23.12 26.25 -19.79
CA ALA A 244 -23.87 27.14 -20.66
C ALA A 244 -22.95 28.07 -21.44
N LEU A 245 -21.94 28.70 -20.79
CA LEU A 245 -20.96 29.55 -21.45
C LEU A 245 -20.09 28.76 -22.45
N LEU A 246 -19.71 27.52 -22.16
CA LEU A 246 -19.00 26.66 -23.12
C LEU A 246 -19.88 26.35 -24.35
N THR A 247 -21.18 26.17 -24.17
CA THR A 247 -22.12 25.91 -25.26
C THR A 247 -22.17 27.11 -26.23
N LEU A 248 -22.18 28.36 -25.72
CA LEU A 248 -22.10 29.54 -26.59
C LEU A 248 -20.86 29.52 -27.53
N PHE A 249 -19.72 29.06 -27.02
CA PHE A 249 -18.51 28.91 -27.86
C PHE A 249 -18.65 27.77 -28.86
N ILE A 250 -19.22 26.66 -28.51
CA ILE A 250 -19.42 25.51 -29.41
C ILE A 250 -20.34 25.86 -30.54
N ASP A 251 -21.45 26.53 -30.23
CA ASP A 251 -22.48 26.90 -31.20
C ASP A 251 -22.05 28.13 -32.05
N GLY A 252 -20.99 28.82 -31.61
CA GLY A 252 -20.46 30.01 -32.33
C GLY A 252 -21.36 31.23 -32.18
N GLU A 253 -22.12 31.27 -31.08
CA GLU A 253 -22.99 32.40 -30.79
C GLU A 253 -22.22 33.68 -30.45
N VAL A 254 -22.87 34.82 -30.66
CA VAL A 254 -22.30 36.12 -30.33
C VAL A 254 -22.21 36.28 -28.82
N ILE A 255 -21.01 36.63 -28.35
CA ILE A 255 -20.75 36.93 -26.94
C ILE A 255 -21.20 38.37 -26.68
N ASN A 256 -22.42 38.55 -26.16
CA ASN A 256 -23.01 39.81 -25.76
C ASN A 256 -23.58 39.74 -24.37
N GLU A 257 -24.08 40.86 -23.84
CA GLU A 257 -24.57 40.97 -22.45
C GLU A 257 -25.77 40.04 -22.22
N ASP A 258 -26.73 40.01 -23.16
CA ASP A 258 -27.96 39.21 -23.05
C ASP A 258 -27.66 37.68 -23.04
N ASN A 259 -26.81 37.23 -23.99
CA ASN A 259 -26.46 35.82 -24.09
C ASN A 259 -25.68 35.33 -22.87
N VAL A 260 -24.73 36.13 -22.36
CA VAL A 260 -23.92 35.78 -21.19
C VAL A 260 -24.80 35.82 -19.92
N GLU A 261 -25.71 36.79 -19.78
CA GLU A 261 -26.60 36.89 -18.64
C GLU A 261 -27.57 35.70 -18.56
N SER A 262 -28.09 35.25 -19.70
CA SER A 262 -28.94 34.06 -19.78
C SER A 262 -28.26 32.77 -19.31
N CYS A 263 -26.93 32.71 -19.41
CA CYS A 263 -26.11 31.56 -18.97
C CYS A 263 -25.83 31.56 -17.47
N ILE A 264 -26.11 32.66 -16.75
CA ILE A 264 -25.77 32.79 -15.33
C ILE A 264 -26.80 32.05 -14.47
N HIS A 265 -26.33 30.98 -13.81
CA HIS A 265 -27.12 30.20 -12.85
C HIS A 265 -26.54 30.34 -11.44
N GLY A 266 -27.30 30.99 -10.54
CA GLY A 266 -26.92 31.15 -9.14
C GLY A 266 -25.96 32.30 -8.87
N ARG A 267 -25.29 32.30 -7.70
CA ARG A 267 -24.39 33.39 -7.31
C ARG A 267 -23.01 33.22 -7.91
N ILE A 268 -22.63 34.14 -8.80
CA ILE A 268 -21.29 34.29 -9.34
C ILE A 268 -20.66 35.56 -8.77
N LYS A 269 -19.38 35.54 -8.46
CA LYS A 269 -18.66 36.72 -7.95
C LYS A 269 -18.34 37.72 -9.05
N ALA A 270 -18.13 37.21 -10.27
CA ALA A 270 -17.83 38.04 -11.44
C ALA A 270 -19.10 38.75 -11.97
N SER A 271 -18.93 39.97 -12.45
CA SER A 271 -20.00 40.70 -13.21
C SER A 271 -20.10 40.15 -14.63
N THR A 272 -21.27 40.34 -15.28
CA THR A 272 -21.45 39.95 -16.69
C THR A 272 -20.38 40.57 -17.60
N LYS A 273 -20.01 41.85 -17.37
CA LYS A 273 -18.92 42.53 -18.12
C LYS A 273 -17.57 41.81 -17.96
N GLN A 274 -17.21 41.40 -16.73
CA GLN A 274 -15.97 40.66 -16.50
C GLN A 274 -15.98 39.29 -17.19
N LEU A 275 -17.13 38.64 -17.27
CA LEU A 275 -17.25 37.36 -18.00
C LEU A 275 -17.09 37.60 -19.52
N ILE A 276 -17.70 38.64 -20.09
CA ILE A 276 -17.55 39.00 -21.50
C ILE A 276 -16.08 39.25 -21.80
N GLU A 277 -15.40 40.12 -21.04
CA GLU A 277 -13.97 40.39 -21.19
C GLU A 277 -13.12 39.10 -21.12
N ALA A 278 -13.48 38.19 -20.20
CA ALA A 278 -12.80 36.90 -20.05
C ALA A 278 -13.07 35.95 -21.23
N MET A 279 -14.12 36.21 -22.00
CA MET A 279 -14.51 35.47 -23.21
C MET A 279 -14.02 36.09 -24.50
N GLU A 280 -13.38 37.28 -24.46
CA GLU A 280 -12.75 37.93 -25.62
C GLU A 280 -11.54 37.16 -26.13
N GLY A 281 -11.80 36.03 -26.76
CA GLY A 281 -10.79 35.17 -27.32
C GLY A 281 -11.27 34.55 -28.64
N LYS A 282 -10.41 33.79 -29.29
CA LYS A 282 -10.73 33.18 -30.58
C LYS A 282 -10.50 31.68 -30.53
N LEU A 283 -11.56 30.92 -30.72
CA LEU A 283 -11.49 29.47 -30.92
C LEU A 283 -11.63 29.10 -32.38
N SER A 284 -10.75 28.22 -32.84
CA SER A 284 -10.86 27.64 -34.19
C SER A 284 -12.04 26.64 -34.21
N THR A 285 -12.45 26.26 -35.43
CA THR A 285 -13.46 25.18 -35.61
C THR A 285 -13.01 23.88 -34.96
N VAL A 286 -11.71 23.59 -34.99
CA VAL A 286 -11.14 22.40 -34.32
C VAL A 286 -11.23 22.54 -32.80
N ASP A 287 -10.96 23.70 -32.22
CA ASP A 287 -11.07 23.95 -30.79
C ASP A 287 -12.51 23.74 -30.29
N ARG A 288 -13.49 24.28 -31.03
CA ARG A 288 -14.91 24.09 -30.70
C ARG A 288 -15.33 22.63 -30.76
N PHE A 289 -14.91 21.92 -31.82
CA PHE A 289 -15.15 20.49 -31.92
C PHE A 289 -14.55 19.73 -30.73
N LEU A 290 -13.30 19.98 -30.37
CA LEU A 290 -12.64 19.32 -29.23
C LEU A 290 -13.33 19.63 -27.91
N ILE A 291 -13.78 20.86 -27.67
CA ILE A 291 -14.53 21.21 -26.45
C ILE A 291 -15.86 20.42 -26.40
N LYS A 292 -16.57 20.33 -27.53
CA LYS A 292 -17.83 19.58 -27.64
C LYS A 292 -17.60 18.10 -27.26
N GLU A 293 -16.61 17.45 -27.87
CA GLU A 293 -16.28 16.06 -27.57
C GLU A 293 -15.89 15.85 -26.10
N CYS A 294 -15.07 16.76 -25.54
CA CYS A 294 -14.72 16.74 -24.12
C CYS A 294 -15.94 16.90 -23.20
N MET A 295 -16.93 17.70 -23.59
CA MET A 295 -18.17 17.87 -22.81
C MET A 295 -19.03 16.59 -22.82
N GLU A 296 -19.14 15.94 -23.97
CA GLU A 296 -19.88 14.66 -24.06
C GLU A 296 -19.15 13.55 -23.27
N GLU A 297 -17.81 13.47 -23.39
CA GLU A 297 -17.03 12.55 -22.56
C GLU A 297 -17.22 12.83 -21.07
N TYR A 298 -17.22 14.09 -20.65
CA TYR A 298 -17.46 14.47 -19.26
C TYR A 298 -18.82 14.01 -18.76
N LYS A 299 -19.89 14.23 -19.55
CA LYS A 299 -21.25 13.78 -19.20
C LYS A 299 -21.31 12.27 -18.99
N LEU A 300 -20.69 11.51 -19.91
CA LEU A 300 -20.61 10.05 -19.81
C LEU A 300 -19.84 9.62 -18.54
N GLN A 301 -18.65 10.17 -18.31
CA GLN A 301 -17.82 9.82 -17.16
C GLN A 301 -18.51 10.23 -15.84
N LYS A 302 -19.27 11.33 -15.84
CA LYS A 302 -20.05 11.76 -14.68
C LYS A 302 -21.17 10.77 -14.37
N LYS A 303 -21.91 10.31 -15.38
CA LYS A 303 -22.93 9.29 -15.25
C LYS A 303 -22.36 8.00 -14.66
N ILE A 304 -21.24 7.49 -15.20
CA ILE A 304 -20.53 6.30 -14.69
C ILE A 304 -20.12 6.51 -13.22
N SER A 305 -19.61 7.71 -12.88
CA SER A 305 -19.23 8.02 -11.49
C SER A 305 -20.42 7.96 -10.53
N ASP A 306 -21.59 8.42 -10.94
CA ASP A 306 -22.79 8.43 -10.12
C ASP A 306 -23.37 7.00 -9.97
N GLU A 307 -23.38 6.20 -11.03
CA GLU A 307 -23.75 4.78 -10.99
C GLU A 307 -22.80 3.99 -10.08
N LEU A 308 -21.48 4.20 -10.18
CA LEU A 308 -20.51 3.55 -9.30
C LEU A 308 -20.68 3.93 -7.84
N ASN A 309 -21.01 5.19 -7.54
CA ASN A 309 -21.27 5.60 -6.16
C ASN A 309 -22.50 4.88 -5.58
N LYS A 310 -23.54 4.71 -6.39
CA LYS A 310 -24.74 3.96 -6.00
C LYS A 310 -24.40 2.50 -5.73
N GLU A 311 -23.76 1.83 -6.67
CA GLU A 311 -23.34 0.43 -6.56
C GLU A 311 -22.45 0.18 -5.33
N ILE A 312 -21.45 1.05 -5.10
CA ILE A 312 -20.56 0.94 -3.94
C ILE A 312 -21.33 1.08 -2.63
N ASN A 313 -22.31 1.99 -2.56
CA ASN A 313 -23.10 2.18 -1.35
C ASN A 313 -24.02 0.98 -1.08
N GLU A 314 -24.68 0.46 -2.11
CA GLU A 314 -25.52 -0.74 -2.01
C GLU A 314 -24.67 -1.94 -1.57
N TYR A 315 -23.52 -2.15 -2.19
CA TYR A 315 -22.59 -3.23 -1.85
C TYR A 315 -22.09 -3.16 -0.40
N ILE A 316 -21.77 -1.96 0.10
CA ILE A 316 -21.31 -1.78 1.49
C ILE A 316 -22.44 -2.07 2.48
N LEU A 317 -23.66 -1.62 2.18
CA LEU A 317 -24.80 -1.86 3.06
C LEU A 317 -25.20 -3.34 3.11
N GLU A 318 -24.93 -4.10 2.05
CA GLU A 318 -25.17 -5.53 2.00
C GLU A 318 -24.10 -6.32 2.78
N HIS A 319 -22.79 -5.98 2.61
CA HIS A 319 -21.71 -6.81 3.10
C HIS A 319 -20.99 -6.28 4.35
N PHE A 320 -21.04 -4.95 4.62
CA PHE A 320 -20.27 -4.29 5.69
C PHE A 320 -21.07 -3.22 6.44
N PRO A 321 -22.37 -3.43 6.78
CA PRO A 321 -23.22 -2.39 7.34
C PRO A 321 -22.75 -1.87 8.70
N GLU A 322 -22.26 -2.75 9.57
CA GLU A 322 -21.82 -2.39 10.92
C GLU A 322 -20.54 -1.56 10.89
N GLU A 323 -19.53 -2.04 10.19
CA GLU A 323 -18.22 -1.36 10.08
C GLU A 323 -18.36 -0.02 9.36
N TYR A 324 -19.27 0.07 8.39
CA TYR A 324 -19.58 1.31 7.71
C TYR A 324 -20.11 2.35 8.70
N GLN A 325 -21.11 2.00 9.51
CA GLN A 325 -21.66 2.91 10.52
C GLN A 325 -20.60 3.30 11.56
N LEU A 326 -19.80 2.36 12.03
CA LEU A 326 -18.72 2.60 12.98
C LEU A 326 -17.68 3.58 12.43
N LEU A 327 -17.26 3.41 11.19
CA LEU A 327 -16.26 4.27 10.56
C LEU A 327 -16.77 5.68 10.32
N LEU A 328 -18.06 5.86 9.99
CA LEU A 328 -18.68 7.18 9.82
C LEU A 328 -18.75 7.99 11.12
N THR A 329 -18.63 7.36 12.29
CA THR A 329 -18.55 8.09 13.56
C THR A 329 -17.22 8.88 13.70
N ILE A 330 -16.21 8.55 12.89
CA ILE A 330 -14.89 9.24 12.94
C ILE A 330 -15.00 10.57 12.21
N PRO A 331 -14.69 11.70 12.85
CA PRO A 331 -14.74 13.01 12.21
C PRO A 331 -13.89 13.06 10.93
N GLY A 332 -14.48 13.54 9.84
CA GLY A 332 -13.84 13.71 8.54
C GLY A 332 -13.78 12.47 7.66
N ILE A 333 -14.29 11.34 8.11
CA ILE A 333 -14.51 10.18 7.25
C ILE A 333 -15.87 10.36 6.56
N SER A 334 -15.83 10.48 5.24
CA SER A 334 -17.02 10.49 4.37
C SER A 334 -17.29 9.08 3.83
N ASP A 335 -18.49 8.87 3.27
CA ASP A 335 -18.87 7.61 2.60
C ASP A 335 -17.80 7.11 1.64
N ASN A 336 -17.25 8.01 0.81
CA ASN A 336 -16.20 7.70 -0.14
C ASN A 336 -14.88 7.24 0.53
N CYS A 337 -14.54 7.84 1.67
CA CYS A 337 -13.36 7.45 2.44
C CYS A 337 -13.60 6.13 3.15
N CYS A 338 -14.76 5.95 3.77
CA CYS A 338 -15.19 4.72 4.42
C CYS A 338 -15.12 3.54 3.44
N ALA A 339 -15.74 3.69 2.25
CA ALA A 339 -15.67 2.70 1.19
C ALA A 339 -14.23 2.30 0.81
N THR A 340 -13.34 3.30 0.71
CA THR A 340 -11.93 3.03 0.38
C THR A 340 -11.21 2.33 1.54
N ILE A 341 -11.49 2.67 2.78
CA ILE A 341 -10.92 2.01 3.97
C ILE A 341 -11.34 0.53 3.97
N LEU A 342 -12.63 0.23 3.89
CA LEU A 342 -13.14 -1.14 3.86
C LEU A 342 -12.59 -1.94 2.68
N ALA A 343 -12.49 -1.33 1.50
CA ALA A 343 -11.92 -1.97 0.32
C ALA A 343 -10.44 -2.34 0.47
N GLU A 344 -9.65 -1.54 1.19
CA GLU A 344 -8.21 -1.74 1.25
C GLU A 344 -7.77 -2.58 2.46
N ILE A 345 -8.41 -2.45 3.62
CA ILE A 345 -8.03 -3.18 4.83
C ILE A 345 -9.05 -4.24 5.28
N GLY A 346 -10.27 -4.20 4.73
CA GLY A 346 -11.36 -5.08 5.13
C GLY A 346 -12.00 -4.69 6.47
N PRO A 347 -13.05 -5.42 6.88
CA PRO A 347 -13.72 -5.24 8.17
C PRO A 347 -12.87 -5.80 9.32
N ASN A 348 -12.13 -6.90 9.09
CA ASN A 348 -11.27 -7.54 10.07
C ASN A 348 -9.82 -7.09 9.91
N VAL A 349 -9.25 -6.52 10.97
CA VAL A 349 -7.88 -6.00 11.00
C VAL A 349 -6.87 -6.94 11.66
N ASP A 350 -7.24 -8.15 12.05
CA ASP A 350 -6.39 -9.12 12.76
C ASP A 350 -5.18 -9.55 11.93
N ALA A 351 -5.33 -9.60 10.60
CA ALA A 351 -4.23 -9.87 9.67
C ALA A 351 -3.03 -8.93 9.85
N PHE A 352 -3.25 -7.72 10.34
CA PHE A 352 -2.19 -6.75 10.60
C PHE A 352 -1.57 -6.89 11.99
N LYS A 353 -2.13 -7.70 12.90
CA LYS A 353 -1.69 -7.96 14.28
C LYS A 353 -1.66 -6.72 15.20
N THR A 354 -1.26 -5.54 14.71
CA THR A 354 -1.21 -4.28 15.48
C THR A 354 -1.49 -3.06 14.60
N ASP A 355 -1.97 -1.99 15.25
CA ASP A 355 -2.18 -0.69 14.62
C ASP A 355 -0.89 -0.10 14.00
N LYS A 356 0.28 -0.38 14.61
CA LYS A 356 1.59 0.03 14.09
C LYS A 356 1.96 -0.70 12.80
N LYS A 357 1.68 -2.01 12.73
CA LYS A 357 1.92 -2.80 11.50
C LYS A 357 1.01 -2.37 10.37
N LEU A 358 -0.27 -2.10 10.64
CA LEU A 358 -1.20 -1.53 9.67
C LEU A 358 -0.69 -0.16 9.15
N ALA A 359 -0.24 0.72 10.03
CA ALA A 359 0.29 2.02 9.65
C ALA A 359 1.56 1.92 8.79
N SER A 360 2.43 0.95 9.07
CA SER A 360 3.61 0.66 8.25
C SER A 360 3.22 0.13 6.87
N TRP A 361 2.28 -0.82 6.82
CA TRP A 361 1.75 -1.38 5.57
C TRP A 361 1.07 -0.30 4.69
N ALA A 362 0.36 0.62 5.31
CA ALA A 362 -0.27 1.76 4.62
C ALA A 362 0.74 2.82 4.12
N GLY A 363 2.02 2.71 4.48
CA GLY A 363 3.03 3.71 4.13
C GLY A 363 2.85 5.05 4.86
N MET A 364 2.28 5.02 6.06
CA MET A 364 2.04 6.21 6.90
C MET A 364 3.13 6.42 7.95
N CYS A 365 4.11 5.52 8.03
CA CYS A 365 5.25 5.65 8.93
C CYS A 365 6.44 6.32 8.24
N PRO A 366 7.29 7.06 8.97
CA PRO A 366 8.55 7.56 8.42
C PRO A 366 9.47 6.39 8.08
N GLY A 367 10.16 6.48 6.93
CA GLY A 367 11.20 5.53 6.56
C GLY A 367 12.43 5.68 7.47
N SER A 368 13.02 4.56 7.87
CA SER A 368 14.26 4.53 8.65
C SER A 368 15.47 4.55 7.71
N ASN A 369 15.80 5.72 7.16
CA ASN A 369 17.00 5.92 6.33
C ASN A 369 18.05 6.67 7.14
N GLU A 370 18.66 5.98 8.09
CA GLU A 370 19.73 6.48 8.92
C GLU A 370 20.98 5.62 8.76
N SER A 371 22.13 6.23 8.53
CA SER A 371 23.43 5.55 8.47
C SER A 371 24.44 6.33 9.27
N ALA A 372 25.11 5.67 10.24
CA ALA A 372 26.11 6.27 11.12
C ALA A 372 25.61 7.54 11.85
N GLY A 373 24.35 7.53 12.33
CA GLY A 373 23.74 8.67 13.04
C GLY A 373 23.25 9.80 12.15
N VAL A 374 23.46 9.72 10.83
CA VAL A 374 23.01 10.75 9.88
C VAL A 374 21.70 10.30 9.21
N LYS A 375 20.63 11.07 9.41
CA LYS A 375 19.33 10.87 8.73
C LYS A 375 19.44 11.29 7.27
N LYS A 376 19.43 10.33 6.35
CA LYS A 376 19.48 10.58 4.90
C LYS A 376 18.13 11.00 4.31
N SER A 377 17.02 10.56 4.87
CA SER A 377 15.69 10.89 4.38
C SER A 377 14.63 10.73 5.47
N SER A 378 13.64 11.63 5.46
CA SER A 378 12.44 11.57 6.31
C SER A 378 11.18 11.21 5.52
N HIS A 379 11.33 10.70 4.29
CA HIS A 379 10.19 10.26 3.49
C HIS A 379 9.48 9.08 4.13
N THR A 380 8.17 9.02 3.98
CA THR A 380 7.40 7.86 4.41
C THR A 380 7.73 6.65 3.53
N THR A 381 7.61 5.45 4.11
CA THR A 381 7.74 4.20 3.36
C THR A 381 6.73 4.14 2.22
N GLN A 382 7.04 3.35 1.20
CA GLN A 382 6.05 2.95 0.22
C GLN A 382 4.99 2.08 0.89
N GLY A 383 3.74 2.20 0.46
CA GLY A 383 2.62 1.45 1.02
C GLY A 383 1.37 1.61 0.17
N ASN A 384 0.21 1.35 0.75
CA ASN A 384 -1.05 1.43 0.02
C ASN A 384 -1.41 2.87 -0.34
N LYS A 385 -1.22 3.22 -1.61
CA LYS A 385 -1.47 4.58 -2.13
C LYS A 385 -2.94 5.01 -2.04
N TYR A 386 -3.87 4.08 -2.17
CA TYR A 386 -5.31 4.37 -2.15
C TYR A 386 -5.77 4.74 -0.74
N LEU A 387 -5.40 3.93 0.24
CA LEU A 387 -5.69 4.21 1.65
C LEU A 387 -5.02 5.50 2.11
N LYS A 388 -3.74 5.69 1.76
CA LYS A 388 -3.00 6.92 2.09
C LYS A 388 -3.66 8.17 1.53
N GLN A 389 -4.11 8.14 0.28
CA GLN A 389 -4.80 9.26 -0.36
C GLN A 389 -6.14 9.56 0.34
N ALA A 390 -6.95 8.53 0.63
CA ALA A 390 -8.22 8.67 1.33
C ALA A 390 -8.04 9.32 2.71
N LEU A 391 -7.08 8.85 3.50
CA LEU A 391 -6.77 9.40 4.82
C LEU A 391 -6.27 10.84 4.77
N VAL A 392 -5.42 11.19 3.79
CA VAL A 392 -4.96 12.58 3.60
C VAL A 392 -6.14 13.50 3.31
N MET A 393 -7.07 13.09 2.44
CA MET A 393 -8.27 13.88 2.14
C MET A 393 -9.19 14.03 3.35
N SER A 394 -9.35 12.97 4.15
CA SER A 394 -10.14 13.03 5.39
C SER A 394 -9.52 13.97 6.42
N VAL A 395 -8.20 13.97 6.58
CA VAL A 395 -7.50 14.91 7.47
C VAL A 395 -7.73 16.35 7.03
N LEU A 396 -7.66 16.66 5.74
CA LEU A 396 -7.94 18.00 5.23
C LEU A 396 -9.38 18.45 5.50
N SER A 397 -10.34 17.53 5.45
CA SER A 397 -11.74 17.78 5.81
C SER A 397 -11.90 18.09 7.29
N VAL A 398 -11.33 17.27 8.16
CA VAL A 398 -11.37 17.46 9.64
C VAL A 398 -10.77 18.79 10.07
N GLN A 399 -9.68 19.22 9.43
CA GLN A 399 -9.09 20.52 9.75
C GLN A 399 -10.01 21.69 9.46
N ARG A 400 -10.81 21.61 8.41
CA ARG A 400 -11.83 22.62 8.10
C ARG A 400 -12.96 22.61 9.12
N ALA A 401 -13.34 21.43 9.63
CA ALA A 401 -14.35 21.26 10.67
C ALA A 401 -13.88 21.65 12.07
N LYS A 402 -12.57 21.94 12.27
CA LYS A 402 -11.95 22.32 13.54
C LYS A 402 -12.18 21.33 14.69
N GLU A 403 -12.31 20.04 14.37
CA GLU A 403 -12.44 18.98 15.37
C GLU A 403 -11.22 18.95 16.27
N GLU A 404 -11.42 18.99 17.61
CA GLU A 404 -10.38 19.28 18.58
C GLU A 404 -9.25 18.23 18.60
N THR A 405 -9.60 16.95 18.52
CA THR A 405 -8.63 15.84 18.60
C THR A 405 -7.55 15.91 17.51
N PHE A 406 -7.97 16.27 16.28
CA PHE A 406 -7.08 16.34 15.13
C PHE A 406 -6.49 17.74 14.95
N SER A 407 -7.26 18.80 15.22
CA SER A 407 -6.80 20.19 15.04
C SER A 407 -5.67 20.54 16.00
N LEU A 408 -5.78 20.21 17.29
CA LEU A 408 -4.70 20.40 18.26
C LEU A 408 -3.44 19.58 17.92
N PHE A 409 -3.65 18.33 17.50
CA PHE A 409 -2.54 17.46 17.09
C PHE A 409 -1.83 18.02 15.85
N TYR A 410 -2.58 18.48 14.86
CA TYR A 410 -2.05 19.11 13.66
C TYR A 410 -1.25 20.38 13.98
N GLN A 411 -1.83 21.31 14.76
CA GLN A 411 -1.17 22.55 15.12
C GLN A 411 0.17 22.30 15.81
N ARG A 412 0.21 21.34 16.75
CA ARG A 412 1.45 20.97 17.45
C ARG A 412 2.54 20.44 16.52
N ILE A 413 2.17 19.67 15.47
CA ILE A 413 3.16 19.13 14.53
C ILE A 413 3.56 20.20 13.51
N SER A 414 2.60 20.99 13.01
CA SER A 414 2.86 22.01 11.99
C SER A 414 3.69 23.19 12.53
N SER A 415 3.62 23.48 13.83
CA SER A 415 4.47 24.51 14.46
C SER A 415 5.96 24.13 14.52
N ARG A 416 6.26 22.81 14.51
CA ARG A 416 7.63 22.28 14.57
C ARG A 416 8.15 21.74 13.24
N GLY A 417 7.31 21.74 12.17
CA GLY A 417 7.63 21.13 10.90
C GLY A 417 6.76 21.63 9.76
N SER A 418 6.81 20.94 8.61
CA SER A 418 5.99 21.32 7.48
C SER A 418 4.51 20.88 7.65
N LYS A 419 3.60 21.64 7.03
CA LYS A 419 2.16 21.31 6.96
C LYS A 419 1.91 19.89 6.44
N MET A 420 2.71 19.44 5.45
CA MET A 420 2.58 18.10 4.90
C MET A 420 2.93 17.00 5.92
N LYS A 421 3.98 17.22 6.74
CA LYS A 421 4.31 16.29 7.84
C LYS A 421 3.17 16.20 8.86
N ALA A 422 2.55 17.34 9.18
CA ALA A 422 1.39 17.37 10.10
C ALA A 422 0.18 16.60 9.52
N ILE A 423 -0.12 16.75 8.23
CA ILE A 423 -1.19 16.01 7.56
C ILE A 423 -0.93 14.49 7.64
N ILE A 424 0.26 14.04 7.29
CA ILE A 424 0.61 12.61 7.34
C ILE A 424 0.55 12.07 8.77
N ALA A 425 1.03 12.84 9.76
CA ALA A 425 0.95 12.44 11.16
C ALA A 425 -0.50 12.33 11.67
N CYS A 426 -1.38 13.25 11.25
CA CYS A 426 -2.83 13.15 11.54
C CYS A 426 -3.45 11.92 10.86
N GLY A 427 -3.11 11.64 9.59
CA GLY A 427 -3.58 10.45 8.88
C GLY A 427 -3.10 9.16 9.57
N HIS A 428 -1.86 9.12 10.04
CA HIS A 428 -1.34 8.01 10.86
C HIS A 428 -2.15 7.83 12.15
N LYS A 429 -2.45 8.93 12.87
CA LYS A 429 -3.31 8.89 14.07
C LYS A 429 -4.71 8.38 13.74
N MET A 430 -5.30 8.88 12.66
CA MET A 430 -6.63 8.46 12.18
C MET A 430 -6.65 6.95 11.85
N LEU A 431 -5.66 6.44 11.15
CA LEU A 431 -5.54 5.02 10.83
C LEU A 431 -5.46 4.13 12.07
N ARG A 432 -4.74 4.57 13.10
CA ARG A 432 -4.69 3.86 14.38
C ARG A 432 -6.04 3.85 15.12
N ILE A 433 -6.80 4.92 15.00
CA ILE A 433 -8.17 5.01 15.54
C ILE A 433 -9.08 4.05 14.77
N ILE A 434 -9.02 4.04 13.43
CA ILE A 434 -9.74 3.11 12.56
C ILE A 434 -9.47 1.65 12.98
N TYR A 435 -8.18 1.29 13.15
CA TYR A 435 -7.79 -0.04 13.62
C TYR A 435 -8.48 -0.41 14.92
N LYS A 436 -8.48 0.50 15.91
CA LYS A 436 -9.09 0.25 17.22
C LYS A 436 -10.61 0.13 17.15
N ILE A 437 -11.26 0.93 16.33
CA ILE A 437 -12.71 0.86 16.13
C ILE A 437 -13.12 -0.47 15.50
N LEU A 438 -12.44 -0.87 14.41
CA LEU A 438 -12.72 -2.16 13.74
C LEU A 438 -12.38 -3.36 14.65
N GLN A 439 -11.34 -3.27 15.49
CA GLN A 439 -10.97 -4.33 16.44
C GLN A 439 -11.96 -4.47 17.60
N SER A 440 -12.48 -3.34 18.10
CA SER A 440 -13.32 -3.34 19.32
C SER A 440 -14.82 -3.27 19.04
N HIS A 441 -15.22 -3.06 17.77
CA HIS A 441 -16.61 -2.79 17.36
C HIS A 441 -17.27 -1.68 18.19
N GLN A 442 -16.48 -0.67 18.60
CA GLN A 442 -16.98 0.49 19.36
C GLN A 442 -16.89 1.77 18.54
N PRO A 443 -17.89 2.66 18.59
CA PRO A 443 -17.87 3.92 17.87
C PRO A 443 -16.76 4.84 18.37
N TYR A 444 -16.41 5.84 17.55
CA TYR A 444 -15.43 6.85 17.89
C TYR A 444 -15.77 7.57 19.20
N ASN A 445 -14.75 7.71 20.05
CA ASN A 445 -14.85 8.47 21.30
C ASN A 445 -13.71 9.48 21.37
N SER A 446 -14.04 10.77 21.37
CA SER A 446 -13.06 11.86 21.36
C SER A 446 -12.17 11.87 22.63
N GLN A 447 -12.73 11.56 23.80
CA GLN A 447 -12.00 11.53 25.07
C GLN A 447 -10.94 10.40 25.07
N LYS A 448 -11.32 9.19 24.60
CA LYS A 448 -10.36 8.09 24.41
C LYS A 448 -9.29 8.44 23.38
N ALA A 449 -9.66 9.12 22.29
CA ALA A 449 -8.73 9.56 21.25
C ALA A 449 -7.75 10.65 21.72
N LEU A 450 -8.16 11.50 22.66
CA LEU A 450 -7.28 12.46 23.36
C LEU A 450 -6.36 11.75 24.37
N GLY A 451 -6.87 10.75 25.08
CA GLY A 451 -6.13 9.96 26.08
C GLY A 451 -5.01 9.08 25.52
N LEU A 452 -5.08 8.70 24.23
CA LEU A 452 -3.94 8.07 23.52
C LEU A 452 -2.65 8.95 23.55
N ARG A 453 -2.78 10.22 23.94
CA ARG A 453 -1.68 11.16 24.16
C ARG A 453 -0.93 10.91 25.47
N GLN A 454 -1.57 10.40 26.52
CA GLN A 454 -0.95 10.23 27.85
C GLN A 454 -0.09 8.96 27.92
N GLN A 455 -0.48 7.89 27.25
CA GLN A 455 0.28 6.63 27.26
C GLN A 455 1.59 6.68 26.47
N THR A 456 1.67 7.50 25.40
CA THR A 456 2.93 7.67 24.65
C THR A 456 3.96 8.52 25.37
N ASN A 457 3.54 9.44 26.26
CA ASN A 457 4.48 10.26 27.01
C ASN A 457 5.00 9.55 28.30
N ALA A 458 4.24 8.60 28.85
CA ALA A 458 4.69 7.83 30.01
C ALA A 458 5.79 6.81 29.62
N LEU A 459 5.78 6.28 28.39
CA LEU A 459 6.82 5.38 27.88
C LEU A 459 8.10 6.09 27.40
N SER A 460 8.04 7.41 27.15
CA SER A 460 9.22 8.20 26.74
C SER A 460 9.94 8.90 27.91
N LEU A 461 9.39 8.81 29.13
CA LEU A 461 10.02 9.33 30.35
C LEU A 461 10.65 8.21 31.21
N THR A 462 10.62 6.95 30.73
CA THR A 462 11.16 5.79 31.45
C THR A 462 12.28 5.08 30.67
N ILE A 463 12.98 5.81 29.76
CA ILE A 463 14.23 5.34 29.11
C ILE A 463 15.29 6.44 29.28
#